data_2233347cd438de6eb0e1a0105ea46ee7
#
_entry.id   2233347cd438de6eb0e1a0105ea46ee7
#
_cell.length_a   1.000
_cell.length_b   1.000
_cell.length_c   1.000
_cell.angle_alpha   90.00
_cell.angle_beta   90.00
_cell.angle_gamma   90.00
#
_symmetry.space_group_name_H-M   'P 1'
#
loop_
_entity.id
_entity.type
_entity.pdbx_description
1 polymer ?
#
loop_
_entity_poly.entity_id
_entity_poly.type
_entity_poly.pdbx_seq_one_letter_code
_entity_poly.pdbx_strand_id
1 'polypeptide(L)'
;MSKLKIETGSSPAEERFSITVTEKGPFLVYGRPPLAEQFIMPNEQNESWYFQEGRRFSTEAEPTALCRCGASKRKPYCDGSHETATWDPTLTAPDESLLDKAETVEGGTLTMTDNPKYCVFARFCHPGGDAWTLTERSADPEARQLAIRELSLIHISEPTRPEPIS
;
A
#
# COMPACT_ATOMS: atom_id res chain seq x y z
N MET A 1 24.34 -17.31 -0.99
CA MET A 1 23.47 -16.30 -1.64
C MET A 1 22.10 -16.94 -1.84
N SER A 2 21.14 -16.58 -1.02
CA SER A 2 19.77 -17.05 -1.15
C SER A 2 19.17 -16.42 -2.40
N LYS A 3 18.70 -17.21 -3.36
CA LYS A 3 17.98 -16.71 -4.53
C LYS A 3 16.60 -16.27 -4.06
N LEU A 4 16.33 -14.98 -4.13
CA LEU A 4 14.98 -14.45 -3.94
C LEU A 4 14.07 -15.11 -4.99
N LYS A 5 13.11 -15.92 -4.55
CA LYS A 5 12.12 -16.53 -5.43
C LYS A 5 10.89 -15.64 -5.40
N ILE A 6 10.68 -14.87 -6.47
CA ILE A 6 9.45 -14.12 -6.65
C ILE A 6 8.44 -15.05 -7.31
N GLU A 7 7.42 -15.45 -6.58
CA GLU A 7 6.28 -16.19 -7.13
C GLU A 7 5.13 -15.20 -7.35
N THR A 8 4.81 -14.95 -8.60
CA THR A 8 3.54 -14.32 -8.94
C THR A 8 2.45 -15.39 -8.84
N GLY A 9 1.54 -15.22 -7.90
CA GLY A 9 0.40 -16.12 -7.75
C GLY A 9 -0.47 -16.08 -9.00
N SER A 10 -0.74 -17.24 -9.58
CA SER A 10 -1.66 -17.41 -10.71
C SER A 10 -3.11 -17.60 -10.27
N SER A 11 -3.36 -17.64 -8.96
CA SER A 11 -4.71 -17.79 -8.40
C SER A 11 -5.26 -16.41 -8.04
N PRO A 12 -6.55 -16.15 -8.36
CA PRO A 12 -7.22 -14.97 -7.79
C PRO A 12 -7.09 -15.03 -6.27
N ALA A 13 -6.85 -13.88 -5.63
CA ALA A 13 -6.89 -13.77 -4.18
C ALA A 13 -8.21 -14.38 -3.69
N GLU A 14 -8.17 -15.21 -2.64
CA GLU A 14 -9.40 -15.61 -2.00
C GLU A 14 -10.15 -14.33 -1.61
N GLU A 15 -11.42 -14.21 -1.97
CA GLU A 15 -12.30 -13.08 -1.60
C GLU A 15 -12.58 -13.09 -0.10
N ARG A 16 -11.52 -13.13 0.68
CA ARG A 16 -11.56 -13.22 2.13
C ARG A 16 -11.85 -11.88 2.77
N PHE A 17 -11.39 -10.81 2.14
CA PHE A 17 -11.53 -9.46 2.64
C PHE A 17 -12.15 -8.56 1.58
N SER A 18 -13.06 -7.69 2.01
CA SER A 18 -13.62 -6.69 1.11
C SER A 18 -13.88 -5.38 1.84
N ILE A 19 -13.90 -4.28 1.07
CA ILE A 19 -14.24 -2.95 1.57
C ILE A 19 -15.36 -2.40 0.71
N THR A 20 -16.49 -2.06 1.36
CA THR A 20 -17.57 -1.34 0.71
C THR A 20 -17.49 0.14 1.09
N VAL A 21 -17.46 1.00 0.09
CA VAL A 21 -17.54 2.45 0.29
C VAL A 21 -19.00 2.86 0.26
N THR A 22 -19.53 3.30 1.40
CA THR A 22 -20.93 3.75 1.46
C THR A 22 -21.08 5.15 0.88
N GLU A 23 -22.22 5.46 0.26
CA GLU A 23 -22.44 6.73 -0.45
C GLU A 23 -22.20 7.96 0.43
N LYS A 24 -22.75 7.98 1.65
CA LYS A 24 -22.63 9.10 2.59
C LYS A 24 -22.19 8.68 4.00
N GLY A 25 -21.39 7.64 4.10
CA GLY A 25 -21.02 7.06 5.39
C GLY A 25 -19.62 6.50 5.42
N PRO A 26 -19.36 5.53 6.32
CA PRO A 26 -18.04 4.94 6.56
C PRO A 26 -17.57 4.03 5.43
N PHE A 27 -16.32 3.58 5.55
CA PHE A 27 -15.88 2.35 4.90
C PHE A 27 -16.37 1.15 5.72
N LEU A 28 -16.99 0.18 5.07
CA LEU A 28 -17.39 -1.09 5.69
C LEU A 28 -16.40 -2.17 5.29
N VAL A 29 -15.66 -2.68 6.27
CA VAL A 29 -14.59 -3.66 6.07
C VAL A 29 -15.10 -5.03 6.54
N TYR A 30 -15.05 -6.00 5.64
CA TYR A 30 -15.51 -7.38 5.85
C TYR A 30 -14.34 -8.35 5.92
N GLY A 31 -14.55 -9.49 6.59
CA GLY A 31 -13.60 -10.58 6.69
C GLY A 31 -12.61 -10.42 7.84
N ARG A 32 -12.73 -9.36 8.66
CA ARG A 32 -11.90 -9.12 9.85
C ARG A 32 -10.40 -9.07 9.59
N PRO A 33 -9.93 -8.30 8.58
CA PRO A 33 -8.49 -8.17 8.35
C PRO A 33 -7.79 -7.57 9.57
N PRO A 34 -6.53 -7.90 9.81
CA PRO A 34 -5.74 -7.23 10.83
C PRO A 34 -5.66 -5.73 10.53
N LEU A 35 -5.88 -4.90 11.55
CA LEU A 35 -5.84 -3.44 11.46
C LEU A 35 -4.83 -2.89 12.46
N ALA A 36 -3.84 -2.17 11.98
CA ALA A 36 -2.80 -1.56 12.81
C ALA A 36 -2.35 -0.21 12.25
N GLU A 37 -1.79 0.63 13.11
CA GLU A 37 -1.01 1.79 12.70
C GLU A 37 0.30 1.32 12.06
N GLN A 38 0.75 2.05 11.05
CA GLN A 38 2.06 1.84 10.43
C GLN A 38 2.80 3.17 10.40
N PHE A 39 4.00 3.19 10.95
CA PHE A 39 4.88 4.35 10.95
C PHE A 39 5.99 4.16 9.93
N ILE A 40 6.20 5.16 9.07
CA ILE A 40 7.35 5.17 8.17
C ILE A 40 8.58 5.56 8.98
N MET A 41 9.55 4.65 9.05
CA MET A 41 10.79 4.85 9.77
C MET A 41 11.93 5.14 8.79
N PRO A 42 12.78 6.15 9.11
CA PRO A 42 13.90 6.52 8.26
C PRO A 42 15.13 5.62 8.47
N ASN A 43 16.03 5.64 7.47
CA ASN A 43 17.41 5.19 7.61
C ASN A 43 18.31 6.31 8.17
N GLU A 44 19.62 6.07 8.25
CA GLU A 44 20.62 7.05 8.72
C GLU A 44 20.70 8.32 7.85
N GLN A 45 20.26 8.24 6.59
CA GLN A 45 20.21 9.34 5.63
C GLN A 45 18.87 10.09 5.66
N ASN A 46 17.97 9.76 6.60
CA ASN A 46 16.59 10.26 6.70
C ASN A 46 15.70 9.94 5.49
N GLU A 47 15.97 8.84 4.83
CA GLU A 47 15.12 8.32 3.75
C GLU A 47 14.15 7.28 4.29
N SER A 48 12.94 7.17 3.73
CA SER A 48 11.93 6.18 4.13
C SER A 48 12.47 4.76 3.94
N TRP A 49 12.60 3.99 5.03
CA TRP A 49 13.33 2.73 4.98
C TRP A 49 12.52 1.49 5.31
N TYR A 50 11.61 1.55 6.28
CA TYR A 50 10.73 0.44 6.64
C TYR A 50 9.46 0.93 7.33
N PHE A 51 8.48 0.03 7.46
CA PHE A 51 7.30 0.26 8.27
C PHE A 51 7.48 -0.34 9.66
N GLN A 52 7.19 0.46 10.67
CA GLN A 52 7.08 0.00 12.05
C GLN A 52 5.61 -0.08 12.43
N GLU A 53 5.18 -1.27 12.87
CA GLU A 53 3.82 -1.44 13.38
C GLU A 53 3.64 -0.70 14.71
N GLY A 54 2.55 0.05 14.82
CA GLY A 54 2.11 0.73 16.01
C GLY A 54 0.97 -0.02 16.72
N ARG A 55 -0.05 0.74 17.14
CA ARG A 55 -1.20 0.18 17.85
C ARG A 55 -2.06 -0.69 16.92
N ARG A 56 -2.45 -1.85 17.42
CA ARG A 56 -3.46 -2.72 16.79
C ARG A 56 -4.86 -2.33 17.21
N PHE A 57 -5.81 -2.49 16.31
CA PHE A 57 -7.21 -2.21 16.51
C PHE A 57 -8.04 -3.48 16.32
N SER A 58 -9.14 -3.60 17.08
CA SER A 58 -10.05 -4.74 16.95
C SER A 58 -10.85 -4.66 15.64
N THR A 59 -10.99 -5.78 14.96
CA THR A 59 -11.85 -5.96 13.79
C THR A 59 -12.90 -7.05 14.02
N GLU A 60 -13.29 -7.27 15.28
CA GLU A 60 -14.29 -8.29 15.65
C GLU A 60 -15.69 -7.97 15.15
N ALA A 61 -16.03 -6.68 14.99
CA ALA A 61 -17.28 -6.27 14.38
C ALA A 61 -17.32 -6.64 12.90
N GLU A 62 -18.45 -7.15 12.43
CA GLU A 62 -18.64 -7.58 11.04
C GLU A 62 -19.90 -6.96 10.45
N PRO A 63 -19.78 -5.98 9.54
CA PRO A 63 -18.53 -5.33 9.10
C PRO A 63 -17.93 -4.40 10.15
N THR A 64 -16.59 -4.21 10.09
CA THR A 64 -15.93 -3.14 10.84
C THR A 64 -16.14 -1.81 10.10
N ALA A 65 -16.79 -0.85 10.74
CA ALA A 65 -17.05 0.47 10.15
C ALA A 65 -15.90 1.44 10.47
N LEU A 66 -15.14 1.86 9.45
CA LEU A 66 -14.03 2.81 9.58
C LEU A 66 -14.45 4.24 9.16
N CYS A 67 -13.95 5.22 9.89
CA CYS A 67 -14.25 6.62 9.65
C CYS A 67 -13.74 7.07 8.28
N ARG A 68 -14.66 7.63 7.44
CA ARG A 68 -14.36 8.23 6.14
C ARG A 68 -14.42 9.76 6.16
N CYS A 69 -15.30 10.35 6.99
CA CYS A 69 -15.51 11.80 7.04
C CYS A 69 -14.41 12.58 7.80
N GLY A 70 -13.53 11.88 8.53
CA GLY A 70 -12.49 12.52 9.35
C GLY A 70 -12.97 13.06 10.72
N ALA A 71 -14.29 13.18 10.96
CA ALA A 71 -14.86 13.82 12.14
C ALA A 71 -15.04 12.89 13.35
N SER A 72 -14.89 11.58 13.20
CA SER A 72 -15.06 10.63 14.31
C SER A 72 -14.13 10.94 15.48
N LYS A 73 -14.67 10.85 16.69
CA LYS A 73 -13.94 10.94 17.97
C LYS A 73 -13.39 9.59 18.42
N ARG A 74 -13.76 8.50 17.74
CA ARG A 74 -13.38 7.12 18.05
C ARG A 74 -12.52 6.49 16.94
N LYS A 75 -11.64 7.26 16.33
CA LYS A 75 -10.77 6.76 15.24
C LYS A 75 -10.01 5.50 15.64
N PRO A 76 -9.90 4.54 14.72
CA PRO A 76 -10.24 4.59 13.31
C PRO A 76 -11.73 4.33 13.00
N TYR A 77 -12.54 4.00 13.98
CA TYR A 77 -13.94 3.57 13.79
C TYR A 77 -14.86 4.74 13.48
N CYS A 78 -15.96 4.42 12.80
CA CYS A 78 -17.09 5.33 12.63
C CYS A 78 -17.88 5.40 13.95
N ASP A 79 -18.28 6.61 14.32
CA ASP A 79 -19.15 6.89 15.48
C ASP A 79 -20.44 7.64 15.12
N GLY A 80 -20.77 7.72 13.82
CA GLY A 80 -21.93 8.45 13.32
C GLY A 80 -21.73 9.95 13.10
N SER A 81 -20.59 10.51 13.46
CA SER A 81 -20.30 11.96 13.28
C SER A 81 -20.45 12.45 11.85
N HIS A 82 -20.38 11.56 10.84
CA HIS A 82 -20.59 11.90 9.42
C HIS A 82 -21.99 12.44 9.12
N GLU A 83 -22.98 12.15 9.95
CA GLU A 83 -24.36 12.63 9.76
C GLU A 83 -24.50 14.11 10.03
N THR A 84 -23.65 14.65 10.91
CA THR A 84 -23.69 16.05 11.35
C THR A 84 -22.47 16.86 10.90
N ALA A 85 -21.40 16.20 10.48
CA ALA A 85 -20.19 16.85 10.01
C ALA A 85 -20.39 17.48 8.62
N THR A 86 -19.82 18.65 8.41
CA THR A 86 -19.70 19.23 7.08
C THR A 86 -18.54 18.54 6.34
N TRP A 87 -18.84 17.70 5.37
CA TRP A 87 -17.86 17.02 4.53
C TRP A 87 -18.46 16.68 3.17
N ASP A 88 -17.63 16.49 2.18
CA ASP A 88 -18.07 16.07 0.84
C ASP A 88 -17.90 14.55 0.71
N PRO A 89 -19.00 13.79 0.62
CA PRO A 89 -18.96 12.33 0.46
C PRO A 89 -18.72 11.87 -0.99
N THR A 90 -18.62 12.79 -1.96
CA THR A 90 -18.47 12.45 -3.37
C THR A 90 -17.30 11.51 -3.60
N LEU A 91 -17.54 10.45 -4.36
CA LEU A 91 -16.50 9.53 -4.81
C LEU A 91 -15.82 10.14 -6.04
N THR A 92 -14.57 10.54 -5.88
CA THR A 92 -13.78 11.17 -6.94
C THR A 92 -12.77 10.23 -7.59
N ALA A 93 -12.58 9.03 -7.03
CA ALA A 93 -11.69 8.04 -7.62
C ALA A 93 -12.29 7.52 -8.94
N PRO A 94 -11.52 7.50 -10.04
CA PRO A 94 -11.97 6.94 -11.30
C PRO A 94 -11.98 5.40 -11.24
N ASP A 95 -12.86 4.79 -12.05
CA ASP A 95 -12.94 3.32 -12.22
C ASP A 95 -11.97 2.78 -13.29
N GLU A 96 -11.00 3.60 -13.73
CA GLU A 96 -9.98 3.17 -14.69
C GLU A 96 -8.95 2.25 -14.04
N SER A 97 -8.40 1.33 -14.82
CA SER A 97 -7.29 0.47 -14.35
C SER A 97 -6.07 1.33 -13.98
N LEU A 98 -5.35 0.94 -12.93
CA LEU A 98 -4.10 1.57 -12.54
C LEU A 98 -3.07 1.56 -13.68
N LEU A 99 -3.13 0.55 -14.55
CA LEU A 99 -2.19 0.36 -15.65
C LEU A 99 -2.56 1.12 -16.92
N ASP A 100 -3.80 1.61 -17.07
CA ASP A 100 -4.26 2.26 -18.32
C ASP A 100 -3.44 3.47 -18.72
N LYS A 101 -2.84 4.17 -17.77
CA LYS A 101 -2.01 5.35 -17.97
C LYS A 101 -0.64 5.23 -17.29
N ALA A 102 -0.22 4.01 -17.03
CA ALA A 102 1.08 3.76 -16.42
C ALA A 102 2.20 3.91 -17.46
N GLU A 103 3.30 4.50 -17.04
CA GLU A 103 4.54 4.55 -17.79
C GLU A 103 5.33 3.27 -17.52
N THR A 104 6.04 2.77 -18.52
CA THR A 104 6.86 1.56 -18.40
C THR A 104 8.33 1.94 -18.42
N VAL A 105 9.08 1.43 -17.45
CA VAL A 105 10.54 1.53 -17.38
C VAL A 105 11.13 0.15 -17.61
N GLU A 106 11.85 0.01 -18.71
CA GLU A 106 12.50 -1.24 -19.09
C GLU A 106 13.93 -1.27 -18.56
N GLY A 107 14.29 -2.36 -17.89
CA GLY A 107 15.63 -2.60 -17.39
C GLY A 107 16.22 -3.93 -17.89
N GLY A 108 17.44 -4.23 -17.48
CA GLY A 108 18.16 -5.43 -17.95
C GLY A 108 17.48 -6.75 -17.52
N THR A 109 16.81 -6.78 -16.37
CA THR A 109 16.16 -7.98 -15.81
C THR A 109 14.82 -7.68 -15.11
N LEU A 110 14.47 -6.43 -14.97
CA LEU A 110 13.19 -5.97 -14.41
C LEU A 110 12.51 -5.05 -15.39
N THR A 111 11.20 -5.09 -15.38
CA THR A 111 10.33 -4.08 -15.98
C THR A 111 9.45 -3.53 -14.88
N MET A 112 9.38 -2.21 -14.75
CA MET A 112 8.53 -1.52 -13.79
C MET A 112 7.45 -0.74 -14.54
N THR A 113 6.24 -0.73 -13.99
CA THR A 113 5.17 0.17 -14.42
C THR A 113 4.89 1.17 -13.32
N ASP A 114 4.79 2.45 -13.65
CA ASP A 114 4.53 3.53 -12.71
C ASP A 114 3.35 4.39 -13.18
N ASN A 115 2.45 4.69 -12.25
CA ASN A 115 1.38 5.65 -12.50
C ASN A 115 1.47 6.78 -11.46
N PRO A 116 2.13 7.91 -11.80
CA PRO A 116 2.42 8.98 -10.86
C PRO A 116 1.16 9.64 -10.27
N LYS A 117 -0.01 9.45 -10.88
CA LYS A 117 -1.30 9.93 -10.37
C LYS A 117 -1.61 9.40 -8.96
N TYR A 118 -1.13 8.22 -8.62
CA TYR A 118 -1.39 7.55 -7.35
C TYR A 118 -0.26 7.70 -6.34
N CYS A 119 0.73 8.53 -6.61
CA CYS A 119 1.83 8.79 -5.70
C CYS A 119 1.35 9.48 -4.43
N VAL A 120 1.58 8.86 -3.27
CA VAL A 120 1.26 9.37 -1.93
C VAL A 120 2.48 9.96 -1.21
N PHE A 121 3.59 10.15 -1.91
CA PHE A 121 4.84 10.71 -1.37
C PHE A 121 5.42 9.96 -0.17
N ALA A 122 5.18 8.67 -0.06
CA ALA A 122 5.78 7.84 1.00
C ALA A 122 7.31 7.69 0.88
N ARG A 123 7.86 7.96 -0.31
CA ARG A 123 9.29 8.06 -0.63
C ARG A 123 10.11 6.78 -0.43
N PHE A 124 9.51 5.62 -0.38
CA PHE A 124 10.25 4.36 -0.37
C PHE A 124 10.95 4.04 -1.70
N CYS A 125 10.63 4.78 -2.76
CA CYS A 125 11.24 4.66 -4.08
C CYS A 125 12.53 5.47 -4.27
N HIS A 126 13.11 6.02 -3.21
CA HIS A 126 14.30 6.89 -3.30
C HIS A 126 15.57 6.38 -2.63
N PRO A 127 15.53 5.52 -1.58
CA PRO A 127 16.74 5.13 -0.86
C PRO A 127 17.80 4.46 -1.74
N GLY A 128 19.03 4.94 -1.68
CA GLY A 128 20.14 4.34 -2.42
C GLY A 128 20.14 4.57 -3.93
N GLY A 129 19.25 5.39 -4.43
CA GLY A 129 18.95 5.69 -5.82
C GLY A 129 17.45 5.76 -6.00
N ASP A 130 16.96 6.19 -7.14
CA ASP A 130 15.53 6.11 -7.42
C ASP A 130 15.17 4.77 -8.08
N ALA A 131 13.95 4.27 -7.80
CA ALA A 131 13.49 2.97 -8.29
C ALA A 131 13.51 2.87 -9.82
N TRP A 132 13.34 3.98 -10.55
CA TRP A 132 13.39 4.02 -12.01
C TRP A 132 14.80 3.73 -12.51
N THR A 133 15.81 4.50 -12.04
CA THR A 133 17.23 4.27 -12.37
C THR A 133 17.71 2.89 -11.92
N LEU A 134 17.29 2.43 -10.75
CA LEU A 134 17.62 1.09 -10.27
C LEU A 134 17.03 0.00 -11.16
N THR A 135 15.82 0.20 -11.67
CA THR A 135 15.17 -0.71 -12.63
C THR A 135 15.95 -0.75 -13.95
N GLU A 136 16.29 0.40 -14.53
CA GLU A 136 17.10 0.49 -15.75
C GLU A 136 18.43 -0.26 -15.61
N ARG A 137 19.05 -0.17 -14.42
CA ARG A 137 20.31 -0.82 -14.09
C ARG A 137 20.15 -2.25 -13.53
N SER A 138 19.00 -2.86 -13.63
CA SER A 138 18.68 -4.15 -13.00
C SER A 138 19.49 -5.35 -13.53
N ALA A 139 20.32 -5.18 -14.57
CA ALA A 139 21.34 -6.15 -14.93
C ALA A 139 22.41 -6.28 -13.82
N ASP A 140 22.68 -5.22 -13.07
CA ASP A 140 23.48 -5.23 -11.85
C ASP A 140 22.69 -5.88 -10.70
N PRO A 141 23.24 -6.92 -10.05
CA PRO A 141 22.54 -7.61 -8.96
C PRO A 141 22.20 -6.72 -7.77
N GLU A 142 23.05 -5.74 -7.42
CA GLU A 142 22.81 -4.83 -6.29
C GLU A 142 21.67 -3.86 -6.61
N ALA A 143 21.70 -3.22 -7.78
CA ALA A 143 20.65 -2.33 -8.24
C ALA A 143 19.30 -3.06 -8.32
N ARG A 144 19.30 -4.28 -8.87
CA ARG A 144 18.09 -5.11 -8.94
C ARG A 144 17.51 -5.43 -7.57
N GLN A 145 18.34 -5.83 -6.62
CA GLN A 145 17.90 -6.19 -5.28
C GLN A 145 17.31 -4.98 -4.55
N LEU A 146 17.92 -3.82 -4.71
CA LEU A 146 17.43 -2.58 -4.11
C LEU A 146 16.10 -2.14 -4.75
N ALA A 147 15.98 -2.17 -6.09
CA ALA A 147 14.72 -1.90 -6.78
C ALA A 147 13.57 -2.80 -6.29
N ILE A 148 13.80 -4.10 -6.19
CA ILE A 148 12.80 -5.06 -5.68
C ILE A 148 12.40 -4.71 -4.24
N ARG A 149 13.37 -4.38 -3.39
CA ARG A 149 13.09 -3.99 -2.01
C ARG A 149 12.23 -2.73 -1.93
N GLU A 150 12.58 -1.68 -2.64
CA GLU A 150 11.85 -0.41 -2.64
C GLU A 150 10.42 -0.60 -3.15
N LEU A 151 10.27 -1.27 -4.28
CA LEU A 151 8.98 -1.54 -4.87
C LEU A 151 8.10 -2.42 -3.99
N SER A 152 8.66 -3.37 -3.24
CA SER A 152 7.90 -4.20 -2.30
C SER A 152 7.27 -3.42 -1.15
N LEU A 153 7.78 -2.23 -0.82
CA LEU A 153 7.26 -1.38 0.26
C LEU A 153 6.17 -0.42 -0.22
N ILE A 154 6.11 -0.12 -1.51
CA ILE A 154 5.11 0.80 -2.10
C ILE A 154 4.01 0.07 -2.85
N HIS A 155 4.24 -1.18 -3.26
CA HIS A 155 3.21 -2.01 -3.83
C HIS A 155 2.33 -2.60 -2.75
N ILE A 156 1.04 -2.32 -2.82
CA ILE A 156 0.02 -3.19 -2.22
C ILE A 156 -0.17 -4.35 -3.20
N SER A 157 0.90 -5.08 -3.49
CA SER A 157 0.77 -6.41 -4.01
C SER A 157 0.33 -7.28 -2.84
N GLU A 158 -0.66 -8.10 -3.04
CA GLU A 158 -1.27 -9.04 -2.09
C GLU A 158 -0.50 -9.26 -0.77
N PRO A 159 -1.15 -9.48 0.37
CA PRO A 159 -0.50 -9.59 1.68
C PRO A 159 0.28 -10.90 1.80
N THR A 160 1.29 -11.06 1.00
CA THR A 160 2.39 -11.97 1.29
C THR A 160 3.30 -11.22 2.23
N ARG A 161 3.11 -11.49 3.52
CA ARG A 161 4.00 -11.05 4.59
C ARG A 161 5.45 -11.21 4.11
N PRO A 162 6.28 -10.15 4.06
CA PRO A 162 7.71 -10.34 3.84
C PRO A 162 8.22 -11.25 4.96
N GLU A 163 8.79 -12.39 4.61
CA GLU A 163 9.55 -13.17 5.57
C GLU A 163 10.67 -12.26 6.10
N PRO A 164 10.89 -12.20 7.42
CA PRO A 164 11.98 -11.41 7.96
C PRO A 164 13.29 -11.90 7.36
N ILE A 165 14.04 -11.00 6.77
CA ILE A 165 15.39 -11.28 6.28
C ILE A 165 16.26 -11.50 7.51
N SER A 166 16.59 -12.77 7.77
CA SER A 166 17.57 -13.18 8.77
C SER A 166 18.99 -13.00 8.26
#